data_67d23e146ec09772fec5914993891cd3
#
_entry.id   67d23e146ec09772fec5914993891cd3
#
_cell.length_a   1.000
_cell.length_b   1.000
_cell.length_c   1.000
_cell.angle_alpha   90.00
_cell.angle_beta   90.00
_cell.angle_gamma   90.00
#
_symmetry.space_group_name_H-M   'P 1'
#
loop_
_entity.id
_entity.type
_entity.pdbx_description
1 polymer ?
#
loop_
_entity_poly.entity_id
_entity_poly.type
_entity_poly.pdbx_seq_one_letter_code
_entity_poly.pdbx_strand_id
1 'polypeptide(L)' 'MATKKPAITEVKDFNGTPVHVGDKVVYIHKTYCTSELRFGKVVGLSKVFGKECVVIEDDIGCKSKPTSQSIYKVG' A
#
# COMPACT_ATOMS: atom_id res chain seq x y z
N MET A 1 7.88 22.67 -22.43
CA MET A 1 7.25 22.51 -21.11
C MET A 1 7.27 21.07 -20.68
N ALA A 2 7.83 20.78 -19.54
CA ALA A 2 7.88 19.42 -19.04
C ALA A 2 6.51 18.97 -18.56
N THR A 3 6.06 17.86 -19.08
CA THR A 3 4.82 17.28 -18.65
C THR A 3 5.12 16.40 -17.45
N LYS A 4 4.67 16.83 -16.30
CA LYS A 4 4.83 16.04 -15.11
C LYS A 4 3.74 14.99 -15.06
N LYS A 5 4.10 13.75 -14.85
CA LYS A 5 3.10 12.73 -14.57
C LYS A 5 2.39 13.09 -13.28
N PRO A 6 1.05 13.05 -13.26
CA PRO A 6 0.36 13.29 -12.01
C PRO A 6 0.76 12.23 -11.00
N ALA A 7 0.98 12.65 -9.76
CA ALA A 7 1.28 11.72 -8.70
C ALA A 7 0.06 10.82 -8.47
N ILE A 8 0.32 9.58 -8.14
CA ILE A 8 -0.76 8.67 -7.77
C ILE A 8 -1.29 9.12 -6.41
N THR A 9 -2.57 9.44 -6.35
CA THR A 9 -3.20 9.91 -5.13
C THR A 9 -4.16 8.90 -4.55
N GLU A 10 -4.46 7.86 -5.29
CA GLU A 10 -5.42 6.85 -4.87
C GLU A 10 -5.12 5.53 -5.54
N VAL A 11 -5.23 4.46 -4.79
CA VAL A 11 -5.23 3.10 -5.31
C VAL A 11 -6.41 2.37 -4.71
N LYS A 12 -6.81 1.26 -5.32
CA LYS A 12 -7.89 0.43 -4.79
C LYS A 12 -7.29 -0.81 -4.14
N ASP A 13 -7.83 -1.17 -2.98
CA ASP A 13 -7.39 -2.36 -2.29
C ASP A 13 -7.98 -3.61 -2.95
N PHE A 14 -7.76 -4.76 -2.32
CA PHE A 14 -8.27 -6.02 -2.82
C PHE A 14 -9.79 -6.01 -2.99
N ASN A 15 -10.48 -5.28 -2.13
CA ASN A 15 -11.94 -5.20 -2.14
C ASN A 15 -12.48 -4.10 -3.04
N GLY A 16 -11.61 -3.34 -3.69
CA GLY A 16 -12.00 -2.23 -4.54
C GLY A 16 -12.26 -0.93 -3.80
N THR A 17 -11.89 -0.85 -2.53
CA THR A 17 -12.07 0.35 -1.73
C THR A 17 -10.93 1.32 -1.99
N PRO A 18 -11.21 2.61 -2.22
CA PRO A 18 -10.14 3.58 -2.44
C PRO A 18 -9.27 3.75 -1.20
N VAL A 19 -7.97 3.76 -1.43
CA VAL A 19 -6.95 3.92 -0.37
C VAL A 19 -6.12 5.14 -0.70
N HIS A 20 -5.90 5.97 0.31
CA HIS A 20 -5.13 7.20 0.19
C HIS A 20 -4.00 7.21 1.22
N VAL A 21 -3.05 8.13 1.02
CA VAL A 21 -2.00 8.33 2.01
C VAL A 21 -2.63 8.76 3.33
N GLY A 22 -2.21 8.11 4.40
CA GLY A 22 -2.74 8.34 5.74
C GLY A 22 -3.79 7.34 6.17
N ASP A 23 -4.27 6.51 5.26
CA ASP A 23 -5.26 5.50 5.58
C ASP A 23 -4.59 4.32 6.30
N LYS A 24 -5.37 3.71 7.18
CA LYS A 24 -4.92 2.51 7.87
C LYS A 24 -5.38 1.29 7.07
N VAL A 25 -4.45 0.37 6.85
CA VAL A 25 -4.73 -0.83 6.07
C VAL A 25 -4.16 -2.04 6.79
N VAL A 26 -4.70 -3.20 6.46
CA VAL A 26 -4.11 -4.48 6.85
C VAL A 26 -3.46 -5.08 5.61
N TYR A 27 -2.31 -5.69 5.80
CA TYR A 27 -1.60 -6.32 4.68
C TYR A 27 -1.00 -7.64 5.15
N ILE A 28 -0.69 -8.49 4.18
CA ILE A 28 -0.10 -9.80 4.47
C ILE A 28 1.41 -9.64 4.47
N HIS A 29 2.02 -9.87 5.62
CA HIS A 29 3.46 -9.89 5.77
C HIS A 29 3.94 -11.32 5.61
N LYS A 30 4.65 -11.59 4.53
CA LYS A 30 5.19 -12.92 4.27
C LYS A 30 6.63 -12.98 4.72
N THR A 31 6.92 -13.93 5.58
CA THR A 31 8.27 -14.25 5.96
C THR A 31 8.69 -15.53 5.26
N TYR A 32 9.89 -15.98 5.54
CA TYR A 32 10.42 -17.19 4.92
C TYR A 32 9.54 -18.41 5.13
N CYS A 33 8.95 -18.55 6.29
CA CYS A 33 8.19 -19.73 6.67
C CYS A 33 6.71 -19.46 6.93
N THR A 34 6.32 -18.21 7.12
CA THR A 34 4.98 -17.89 7.58
C THR A 34 4.41 -16.70 6.86
N SER A 35 3.09 -16.57 6.96
CA SER A 35 2.37 -15.38 6.54
C SER A 35 1.55 -14.89 7.71
N GLU A 36 1.52 -13.59 7.92
CA GLU A 36 0.71 -13.04 9.00
C GLU A 36 0.10 -11.72 8.55
N LEU A 37 -1.04 -11.39 9.14
CA LEU A 37 -1.70 -10.13 8.88
C LEU A 37 -1.11 -9.06 9.80
N ARG A 38 -0.77 -7.94 9.22
CA ARG A 38 -0.24 -6.81 9.97
C ARG A 38 -0.99 -5.55 9.60
N PHE A 39 -1.05 -4.64 10.54
CA PHE A 39 -1.65 -3.34 10.32
C PHE A 39 -0.55 -2.32 10.07
N GLY A 40 -0.81 -1.42 9.15
CA GLY A 40 0.13 -0.34 8.88
C GLY A 40 -0.60 0.87 8.35
N LYS A 41 0.14 1.96 8.25
CA LYS A 41 -0.39 3.21 7.74
C LYS A 41 0.22 3.49 6.38
N VAL A 42 -0.61 3.88 5.44
CA VAL A 42 -0.14 4.22 4.10
C VAL A 42 0.61 5.53 4.17
N VAL A 43 1.87 5.51 3.79
CA VAL A 43 2.72 6.71 3.78
C VAL A 43 3.09 7.14 2.37
N GLY A 44 2.74 6.33 1.38
CA GLY A 44 2.99 6.69 0.00
C GLY A 44 2.30 5.75 -0.95
N LEU A 45 2.15 6.18 -2.19
CA LEU A 45 1.58 5.39 -3.26
C LEU A 45 2.55 5.39 -4.41
N SER A 46 2.61 4.26 -5.13
CA SER A 46 3.58 4.09 -6.19
C SER A 46 3.00 3.20 -7.28
N LYS A 47 3.57 3.32 -8.47
CA LYS A 47 3.19 2.44 -9.57
C LYS A 47 4.47 1.87 -10.17
N VAL A 48 4.59 0.56 -10.15
CA VAL A 48 5.77 -0.14 -10.64
C VAL A 48 5.33 -1.12 -11.70
N PHE A 49 5.89 -1.00 -12.91
CA PHE A 49 5.56 -1.86 -14.04
C PHE A 49 4.05 -1.95 -14.31
N GLY A 50 3.36 -0.82 -14.18
CA GLY A 50 1.93 -0.78 -14.41
C GLY A 50 1.08 -1.30 -13.27
N LYS A 51 1.68 -1.78 -12.20
CA LYS A 51 0.96 -2.26 -11.01
C LYS A 51 0.97 -1.20 -9.92
N GLU A 52 -0.18 -0.97 -9.36
CA GLU A 52 -0.32 -0.03 -8.26
C GLU A 52 0.19 -0.67 -6.98
N CYS A 53 1.05 0.05 -6.27
CA CYS A 53 1.63 -0.40 -5.01
C CYS A 53 1.42 0.66 -3.96
N VAL A 54 1.38 0.24 -2.71
CA VAL A 54 1.31 1.18 -1.59
C VAL A 54 2.56 1.02 -0.74
N VAL A 55 3.01 2.12 -0.18
CA VAL A 55 4.09 2.09 0.80
C VAL A 55 3.43 2.17 2.16
N ILE A 56 3.66 1.16 2.98
CA ILE A 56 3.04 1.03 4.30
C ILE A 56 4.15 1.04 5.34
N GLU A 57 3.93 1.80 6.39
CA GLU A 57 4.84 1.82 7.54
C GLU A 57 4.11 1.23 8.74
N ASP A 58 4.74 0.27 9.40
CA ASP A 58 4.17 -0.33 10.59
C ASP A 58 4.60 0.40 11.86
N ASP A 59 4.18 -0.12 13.03
CA ASP A 59 4.42 0.53 14.32
C ASP A 59 5.89 0.63 14.68
N ILE A 60 6.72 -0.23 14.14
CA ILE A 60 8.13 -0.23 14.46
C ILE A 60 8.96 0.50 13.41
N GLY A 61 8.31 1.13 12.45
CA GLY A 61 8.98 1.91 11.43
C GLY A 61 9.45 1.14 10.22
N CYS A 62 9.10 -0.12 10.13
CA CYS A 62 9.42 -0.91 8.94
C CYS A 62 8.49 -0.56 7.80
N LYS A 63 9.05 -0.37 6.62
CA LYS A 63 8.27 -0.04 5.43
C LYS A 63 8.15 -1.25 4.53
N SER A 64 6.97 -1.40 3.96
CA SER A 64 6.68 -2.46 3.00
C SER A 64 6.02 -1.86 1.78
N LYS A 65 6.15 -2.54 0.64
CA LYS A 65 5.56 -2.10 -0.62
C LYS A 65 4.69 -3.20 -1.23
N PRO A 66 3.61 -3.59 -0.57
CA PRO A 66 2.71 -4.57 -1.18
C PRO A 66 1.97 -3.96 -2.36
N THR A 67 1.51 -4.80 -3.27
CA THR A 67 0.63 -4.34 -4.32
C THR A 67 -0.73 -4.00 -3.73
N SER A 68 -1.48 -3.15 -4.43
CA SER A 68 -2.80 -2.76 -3.95
C SER A 68 -3.74 -3.95 -3.79
N GLN A 69 -3.51 -5.03 -4.52
CA GLN A 69 -4.33 -6.24 -4.41
C GLN A 69 -4.02 -7.07 -3.18
N SER A 70 -3.01 -6.70 -2.42
CA SER A 70 -2.59 -7.45 -1.23
C SER A 70 -2.93 -6.74 0.07
N ILE A 71 -3.70 -5.69 0.00
CA ILE A 71 -4.05 -4.89 1.17
C ILE A 71 -5.56 -4.73 1.29
N TYR A 72 -5.99 -4.42 2.51
CA TYR A 72 -7.36 -4.09 2.83
C TYR A 72 -7.40 -2.80 3.64
N LYS A 73 -8.25 -1.89 3.24
CA LYS A 73 -8.48 -0.69 4.03
C LYS A 73 -9.36 -1.02 5.22
N VAL A 74 -8.93 -0.65 6.42
CA VAL A 74 -9.64 -0.93 7.67
C VAL A 74 -9.99 0.30 8.48
N GLY A 75 -9.57 1.46 8.00
CA GLY A 75 -9.84 2.68 8.76
C GLY A 75 -10.49 3.77 7.98
#